data_4ff97b769f3a244f9cccc82cca0b80e8
#
_entry.id   4ff97b769f3a244f9cccc82cca0b80e8
#
_cell.length_a   1.000
_cell.length_b   1.000
_cell.length_c   1.000
_cell.angle_alpha   90.00
_cell.angle_beta   90.00
_cell.angle_gamma   90.00
#
_symmetry.space_group_name_H-M   'P 1'
#
loop_
_entity.id
_entity.type
_entity.pdbx_description
1 polymer ?
#
loop_
_entity_poly.entity_id
_entity_poly.type
_entity_poly.pdbx_seq_one_letter_code
_entity_poly.pdbx_strand_id
1 'polypeptide(L)'
;MAKEILCSFGVDVDAVAGWLGSYGGEDSPDDISRGLFAGEVGSPRLLKLFERFGIKTTWFIPGHSIETFPEQMQAVADAGHEIGIHGYTHENPIAMTREQETEVLDKSIDLVTKLSGKRPTGYVAPWWEFSNVTNELLLERGIKYDHSLMHDDFTPYYVRVGDKWTKIDYSKKPSEWMVPLQRGKETDLIEIPASWYLDDLPPMMFMKKAPNSHGFVNPRDIEQMWRDQFDWVYREMDYAVFPITIHPDVAGRPQVLMMLERLYAHMIKHPGVKFVTMNEIADDFAKRFPRKK
;
A
#
# COMPACT_ATOMS: atom_id res chain seq x y z
N MET A 1 -17.65 9.45 22.31
CA MET A 1 -18.05 8.19 21.62
C MET A 1 -17.12 7.08 22.06
N ALA A 2 -17.51 5.80 21.95
CA ALA A 2 -16.55 4.72 22.22
C ALA A 2 -15.42 4.79 21.17
N LYS A 3 -14.17 4.60 21.63
CA LYS A 3 -12.98 4.64 20.76
C LYS A 3 -13.02 3.50 19.73
N GLU A 4 -12.70 3.79 18.49
CA GLU A 4 -12.64 2.81 17.41
C GLU A 4 -11.49 3.12 16.47
N ILE A 5 -10.43 2.35 16.55
CA ILE A 5 -9.23 2.46 15.70
C ILE A 5 -9.17 1.22 14.82
N LEU A 6 -9.32 1.42 13.51
CA LEU A 6 -9.26 0.35 12.52
C LEU A 6 -7.82 0.22 12.01
N CYS A 7 -7.15 -0.85 12.40
CA CYS A 7 -5.78 -1.14 12.00
C CYS A 7 -5.76 -2.12 10.83
N SER A 8 -4.96 -1.84 9.81
CA SER A 8 -4.77 -2.74 8.68
C SER A 8 -3.30 -2.79 8.28
N PHE A 9 -2.92 -3.89 7.64
CA PHE A 9 -1.63 -4.00 6.98
C PHE A 9 -1.86 -4.15 5.49
N GLY A 10 -1.27 -3.26 4.69
CA GLY A 10 -1.07 -3.48 3.26
C GLY A 10 0.20 -4.33 3.09
N VAL A 11 0.06 -5.52 2.53
CA VAL A 11 1.21 -6.37 2.24
C VAL A 11 1.49 -6.30 0.76
N ASP A 12 2.50 -5.51 0.38
CA ASP A 12 2.88 -5.32 -1.02
C ASP A 12 3.89 -6.42 -1.40
N VAL A 13 3.45 -7.37 -2.24
CA VAL A 13 4.27 -8.53 -2.63
C VAL A 13 5.07 -8.22 -3.87
N ASP A 14 5.96 -7.23 -3.77
CA ASP A 14 6.77 -6.77 -4.90
C ASP A 14 7.67 -7.87 -5.42
N ALA A 15 8.39 -8.53 -4.53
CA ALA A 15 9.19 -9.70 -4.87
C ALA A 15 10.06 -9.46 -6.13
N VAL A 16 10.05 -10.38 -7.09
CA VAL A 16 10.81 -10.21 -8.35
C VAL A 16 10.29 -9.02 -9.16
N ALA A 17 8.98 -8.73 -9.13
CA ALA A 17 8.39 -7.60 -9.86
C ALA A 17 9.02 -6.26 -9.47
N GLY A 18 9.25 -6.01 -8.18
CA GLY A 18 9.92 -4.81 -7.70
C GLY A 18 11.32 -4.62 -8.28
N TRP A 19 12.10 -5.70 -8.38
CA TRP A 19 13.44 -5.66 -8.96
C TRP A 19 13.45 -5.45 -10.48
N LEU A 20 12.44 -5.92 -11.18
CA LEU A 20 12.28 -5.69 -12.62
C LEU A 20 11.78 -4.29 -12.94
N GLY A 21 10.77 -3.81 -12.21
CA GLY A 21 10.07 -2.57 -12.56
C GLY A 21 10.64 -1.32 -11.92
N SER A 22 11.18 -1.40 -10.69
CA SER A 22 11.39 -0.19 -9.90
C SER A 22 12.71 -0.11 -9.15
N TYR A 23 13.22 -1.20 -8.60
CA TYR A 23 14.38 -1.16 -7.69
C TYR A 23 15.72 -1.10 -8.41
N GLY A 24 15.74 -1.34 -9.73
CA GLY A 24 16.93 -1.25 -10.57
C GLY A 24 17.90 -2.41 -10.37
N GLY A 25 17.39 -3.60 -10.16
CA GLY A 25 18.13 -4.85 -10.03
C GLY A 25 17.89 -5.86 -11.17
N GLU A 26 17.29 -5.44 -12.27
CA GLU A 26 16.83 -6.25 -13.39
C GLU A 26 17.93 -7.11 -14.03
N ASP A 27 19.18 -6.65 -14.01
CA ASP A 27 20.35 -7.34 -14.54
C ASP A 27 21.15 -8.11 -13.47
N SER A 28 20.67 -8.16 -12.23
CA SER A 28 21.41 -8.71 -11.08
C SER A 28 20.78 -10.01 -10.59
N PRO A 29 21.40 -11.19 -10.82
CA PRO A 29 20.93 -12.44 -10.23
C PRO A 29 20.84 -12.41 -8.70
N ASP A 30 21.70 -11.64 -8.05
CA ASP A 30 21.67 -11.44 -6.59
C ASP A 30 20.37 -10.70 -6.17
N ASP A 31 20.03 -9.60 -6.84
CA ASP A 31 18.82 -8.84 -6.52
C ASP A 31 17.55 -9.61 -6.90
N ILE A 32 17.54 -10.33 -8.03
CA ILE A 32 16.45 -11.25 -8.38
C ILE A 32 16.27 -12.33 -7.31
N SER A 33 17.35 -12.87 -6.76
CA SER A 33 17.28 -13.86 -5.68
C SER A 33 16.65 -13.30 -4.39
N ARG A 34 16.78 -12.00 -4.16
CA ARG A 34 16.11 -11.32 -3.04
C ARG A 34 14.59 -11.25 -3.26
N GLY A 35 14.17 -11.06 -4.51
CA GLY A 35 12.75 -11.15 -4.88
C GLY A 35 12.20 -12.57 -4.74
N LEU A 36 12.99 -13.61 -5.07
CA LEU A 36 12.62 -15.01 -4.80
C LEU A 36 12.43 -15.26 -3.29
N PHE A 37 13.30 -14.71 -2.44
CA PHE A 37 13.12 -14.78 -1.00
C PHE A 37 11.77 -14.20 -0.56
N ALA A 38 11.35 -13.08 -1.11
CA ALA A 38 10.08 -12.45 -0.74
C ALA A 38 8.87 -13.34 -1.05
N GLY A 39 8.82 -13.92 -2.25
CA GLY A 39 7.75 -14.83 -2.64
C GLY A 39 7.76 -16.15 -1.88
N GLU A 40 8.91 -16.84 -1.86
CA GLU A 40 9.00 -18.24 -1.40
C GLU A 40 9.21 -18.36 0.12
N VAL A 41 9.77 -17.37 0.77
CA VAL A 41 10.13 -17.42 2.21
C VAL A 41 9.42 -16.33 3.01
N GLY A 42 9.47 -15.09 2.55
CA GLY A 42 8.91 -13.94 3.26
C GLY A 42 7.39 -14.03 3.40
N SER A 43 6.69 -14.26 2.29
CA SER A 43 5.22 -14.38 2.28
C SER A 43 4.69 -15.49 3.17
N PRO A 44 5.20 -16.75 3.12
CA PRO A 44 4.77 -17.78 4.06
C PRO A 44 5.05 -17.47 5.52
N ARG A 45 6.14 -16.76 5.83
CA ARG A 45 6.43 -16.34 7.21
C ARG A 45 5.42 -15.31 7.72
N LEU A 46 5.05 -14.34 6.89
CA LEU A 46 4.03 -13.35 7.22
C LEU A 46 2.65 -13.99 7.38
N LEU A 47 2.24 -14.90 6.49
CA LEU A 47 1.00 -15.66 6.66
C LEU A 47 0.95 -16.36 8.02
N LYS A 48 2.02 -17.04 8.41
CA LYS A 48 2.11 -17.71 9.71
C LYS A 48 2.06 -16.72 10.88
N LEU A 49 2.63 -15.53 10.72
CA LEU A 49 2.55 -14.47 11.74
C LEU A 49 1.12 -13.97 11.89
N PHE A 50 0.43 -13.65 10.80
CA PHE A 50 -0.96 -13.21 10.84
C PHE A 50 -1.90 -14.28 11.41
N GLU A 51 -1.72 -15.54 11.03
CA GLU A 51 -2.47 -16.66 11.59
C GLU A 51 -2.34 -16.73 13.13
N ARG A 52 -1.12 -16.60 13.66
CA ARG A 52 -0.82 -16.62 15.09
C ARG A 52 -1.57 -15.54 15.87
N PHE A 53 -1.76 -14.37 15.29
CA PHE A 53 -2.47 -13.25 15.89
C PHE A 53 -3.94 -13.18 15.51
N GLY A 54 -4.44 -14.09 14.67
CA GLY A 54 -5.82 -14.08 14.18
C GLY A 54 -6.13 -12.85 13.30
N ILE A 55 -5.12 -12.27 12.64
CA ILE A 55 -5.25 -11.06 11.83
C ILE A 55 -5.63 -11.46 10.40
N LYS A 56 -6.66 -10.82 9.86
CA LYS A 56 -6.93 -10.75 8.41
C LYS A 56 -6.60 -9.35 7.94
N THR A 57 -5.98 -9.26 6.77
CA THR A 57 -5.51 -8.00 6.21
C THR A 57 -5.55 -8.04 4.69
N THR A 58 -5.02 -7.01 4.03
CA THR A 58 -5.05 -6.89 2.58
C THR A 58 -3.65 -7.11 2.01
N TRP A 59 -3.57 -7.95 0.98
CA TRP A 59 -2.35 -8.20 0.22
C TRP A 59 -2.49 -7.58 -1.15
N PHE A 60 -1.61 -6.66 -1.49
CA PHE A 60 -1.54 -6.06 -2.81
C PHE A 60 -0.47 -6.78 -3.62
N ILE A 61 -0.89 -7.49 -4.66
CA ILE A 61 -0.04 -8.44 -5.33
C ILE A 61 0.13 -8.04 -6.80
N PRO A 62 1.36 -7.70 -7.24
CA PRO A 62 1.64 -7.52 -8.66
C PRO A 62 1.28 -8.76 -9.48
N GLY A 63 0.75 -8.57 -10.69
CA GLY A 63 0.41 -9.69 -11.56
C GLY A 63 1.56 -10.65 -11.80
N HIS A 64 2.78 -10.14 -11.94
CA HIS A 64 4.00 -10.92 -12.08
C HIS A 64 4.25 -11.82 -10.86
N SER A 65 4.02 -11.32 -9.66
CA SER A 65 4.18 -12.10 -8.42
C SER A 65 3.14 -13.22 -8.32
N ILE A 66 1.91 -13.01 -8.80
CA ILE A 66 0.89 -14.07 -8.90
C ILE A 66 1.36 -15.19 -9.84
N GLU A 67 1.87 -14.85 -11.02
CA GLU A 67 2.30 -15.83 -12.03
C GLU A 67 3.63 -16.51 -11.65
N THR A 68 4.51 -15.84 -10.90
CA THR A 68 5.82 -16.39 -10.49
C THR A 68 5.72 -17.30 -9.25
N PHE A 69 4.81 -16.99 -8.32
CA PHE A 69 4.65 -17.70 -7.03
C PHE A 69 3.22 -18.22 -6.83
N PRO A 70 2.68 -19.03 -7.76
CA PRO A 70 1.26 -19.40 -7.75
C PRO A 70 0.85 -20.13 -6.46
N GLU A 71 1.69 -21.00 -5.93
CA GLU A 71 1.38 -21.74 -4.70
C GLU A 71 1.33 -20.85 -3.47
N GLN A 72 2.29 -19.92 -3.35
CA GLN A 72 2.37 -19.00 -2.22
C GLN A 72 1.23 -17.98 -2.26
N MET A 73 0.90 -17.46 -3.44
CA MET A 73 -0.20 -16.51 -3.60
C MET A 73 -1.55 -17.20 -3.43
N GLN A 74 -1.70 -18.46 -3.86
CA GLN A 74 -2.90 -19.24 -3.57
C GLN A 74 -3.07 -19.47 -2.05
N ALA A 75 -1.98 -19.71 -1.31
CA ALA A 75 -2.03 -19.84 0.14
C ALA A 75 -2.52 -18.55 0.83
N VAL A 76 -2.18 -17.37 0.29
CA VAL A 76 -2.72 -16.07 0.78
C VAL A 76 -4.24 -16.00 0.59
N ALA A 77 -4.72 -16.38 -0.60
CA ALA A 77 -6.16 -16.40 -0.90
C ALA A 77 -6.92 -17.40 -0.03
N ASP A 78 -6.38 -18.62 0.10
CA ASP A 78 -6.98 -19.70 0.90
C ASP A 78 -7.02 -19.36 2.39
N ALA A 79 -6.07 -18.58 2.87
CA ALA A 79 -6.07 -18.06 4.24
C ALA A 79 -7.17 -17.01 4.48
N GLY A 80 -7.89 -16.57 3.44
CA GLY A 80 -9.01 -15.64 3.55
C GLY A 80 -8.59 -14.19 3.79
N HIS A 81 -7.40 -13.80 3.34
CA HIS A 81 -7.01 -12.40 3.23
C HIS A 81 -7.69 -11.73 2.03
N GLU A 82 -7.85 -10.42 2.09
CA GLU A 82 -8.21 -9.64 0.92
C GLU A 82 -7.02 -9.55 -0.04
N ILE A 83 -7.31 -9.58 -1.36
CA ILE A 83 -6.29 -9.38 -2.39
C ILE A 83 -6.67 -8.18 -3.25
N GLY A 84 -5.79 -7.19 -3.27
CA GLY A 84 -5.84 -6.01 -4.13
C GLY A 84 -4.81 -6.07 -5.26
N ILE A 85 -4.87 -5.11 -6.16
CA ILE A 85 -3.97 -5.00 -7.32
C ILE A 85 -2.82 -4.03 -7.06
N HIS A 86 -1.63 -4.32 -7.63
CA HIS A 86 -0.40 -3.55 -7.48
C HIS A 86 0.43 -3.51 -8.78
N GLY A 87 -0.18 -3.10 -9.88
CA GLY A 87 0.45 -3.20 -11.19
C GLY A 87 0.70 -4.64 -11.63
N TYR A 88 1.51 -4.82 -12.68
CA TYR A 88 1.92 -6.16 -13.14
C TYR A 88 3.39 -6.45 -12.78
N THR A 89 4.34 -5.61 -13.22
CA THR A 89 5.78 -5.73 -12.89
C THR A 89 6.25 -4.56 -12.01
N HIS A 90 5.36 -3.99 -11.20
CA HIS A 90 5.63 -2.83 -10.36
C HIS A 90 6.05 -1.60 -11.20
N GLU A 91 5.36 -1.37 -12.32
CA GLU A 91 5.59 -0.26 -13.24
C GLU A 91 5.22 1.08 -12.59
N ASN A 92 6.03 2.11 -12.83
CA ASN A 92 5.67 3.46 -12.37
C ASN A 92 4.57 4.06 -13.26
N PRO A 93 3.35 4.34 -12.75
CA PRO A 93 2.25 4.88 -13.54
C PRO A 93 2.56 6.19 -14.26
N ILE A 94 3.41 7.06 -13.69
CA ILE A 94 3.80 8.35 -14.32
C ILE A 94 4.50 8.14 -15.67
N ALA A 95 5.20 7.02 -15.83
CA ALA A 95 5.96 6.72 -17.05
C ALA A 95 5.11 6.08 -18.14
N MET A 96 3.88 5.66 -17.84
CA MET A 96 3.00 4.95 -18.76
C MET A 96 2.10 5.90 -19.57
N THR A 97 1.74 5.49 -20.78
CA THR A 97 0.60 6.08 -21.48
C THR A 97 -0.72 5.56 -20.88
N ARG A 98 -1.84 6.23 -21.17
CA ARG A 98 -3.17 5.77 -20.74
C ARG A 98 -3.46 4.33 -21.19
N GLU A 99 -3.07 3.99 -22.42
CA GLU A 99 -3.27 2.66 -23.01
C GLU A 99 -2.46 1.61 -22.27
N GLN A 100 -1.19 1.89 -21.94
CA GLN A 100 -0.32 0.98 -21.19
C GLN A 100 -0.85 0.77 -19.77
N GLU A 101 -1.22 1.83 -19.06
CA GLU A 101 -1.79 1.75 -17.72
C GLU A 101 -3.13 0.99 -17.72
N THR A 102 -3.96 1.21 -18.74
CA THR A 102 -5.20 0.46 -18.96
C THR A 102 -4.95 -1.04 -19.05
N GLU A 103 -4.00 -1.45 -19.91
CA GLU A 103 -3.68 -2.86 -20.16
C GLU A 103 -3.09 -3.54 -18.91
N VAL A 104 -2.21 -2.85 -18.18
CA VAL A 104 -1.65 -3.32 -16.90
C VAL A 104 -2.74 -3.52 -15.86
N LEU A 105 -3.65 -2.56 -15.68
CA LEU A 105 -4.75 -2.66 -14.72
C LEU A 105 -5.69 -3.80 -15.07
N ASP A 106 -6.09 -3.93 -16.33
CA ASP A 106 -7.03 -4.98 -16.78
C ASP A 106 -6.41 -6.37 -16.58
N LYS A 107 -5.15 -6.57 -16.94
CA LYS A 107 -4.45 -7.84 -16.72
C LYS A 107 -4.34 -8.16 -15.22
N SER A 108 -4.00 -7.18 -14.39
CA SER A 108 -3.85 -7.37 -12.94
C SER A 108 -5.18 -7.72 -12.28
N ILE A 109 -6.27 -7.07 -12.68
CA ILE A 109 -7.63 -7.38 -12.22
C ILE A 109 -8.01 -8.82 -12.59
N ASP A 110 -7.73 -9.26 -13.81
CA ASP A 110 -8.03 -10.62 -14.27
C ASP A 110 -7.25 -11.68 -13.47
N LEU A 111 -5.96 -11.43 -13.19
CA LEU A 111 -5.12 -12.34 -12.42
C LEU A 111 -5.59 -12.45 -10.96
N VAL A 112 -5.86 -11.33 -10.30
CA VAL A 112 -6.39 -11.32 -8.93
C VAL A 112 -7.78 -11.99 -8.87
N THR A 113 -8.62 -11.75 -9.88
CA THR A 113 -9.94 -12.39 -9.96
C THR A 113 -9.84 -13.91 -10.08
N LYS A 114 -8.91 -14.41 -10.90
CA LYS A 114 -8.65 -15.85 -11.05
C LYS A 114 -8.09 -16.46 -9.76
N LEU A 115 -7.16 -15.77 -9.10
CA LEU A 115 -6.51 -16.23 -7.88
C LEU A 115 -7.50 -16.33 -6.71
N SER A 116 -8.29 -15.28 -6.47
CA SER A 116 -9.15 -15.18 -5.28
C SER A 116 -10.58 -15.62 -5.49
N GLY A 117 -11.00 -15.81 -6.75
CA GLY A 117 -12.41 -16.02 -7.12
C GLY A 117 -13.28 -14.77 -6.98
N LYS A 118 -12.71 -13.61 -6.68
CA LYS A 118 -13.42 -12.35 -6.46
C LYS A 118 -12.72 -11.21 -7.24
N ARG A 119 -13.53 -10.32 -7.83
CA ARG A 119 -12.97 -9.11 -8.44
C ARG A 119 -12.36 -8.20 -7.36
N PRO A 120 -11.11 -7.71 -7.54
CA PRO A 120 -10.50 -6.81 -6.58
C PRO A 120 -11.26 -5.48 -6.50
N THR A 121 -11.30 -4.90 -5.31
CA THR A 121 -11.90 -3.59 -5.04
C THR A 121 -10.90 -2.55 -4.58
N GLY A 122 -9.68 -2.98 -4.30
CA GLY A 122 -8.59 -2.14 -3.81
C GLY A 122 -7.39 -2.09 -4.75
N TYR A 123 -6.71 -0.96 -4.71
CA TYR A 123 -5.49 -0.67 -5.46
C TYR A 123 -4.43 -0.05 -4.56
N VAL A 124 -3.18 -0.35 -4.83
CA VAL A 124 -2.00 0.39 -4.39
C VAL A 124 -1.14 0.66 -5.62
N ALA A 125 -0.77 1.90 -5.83
CA ALA A 125 0.09 2.28 -6.93
C ALA A 125 1.54 1.85 -6.64
N PRO A 126 2.24 1.20 -7.58
CA PRO A 126 3.68 1.03 -7.47
C PRO A 126 4.39 2.35 -7.17
N TRP A 127 5.33 2.36 -6.20
CA TRP A 127 5.98 3.57 -5.70
C TRP A 127 5.06 4.63 -5.10
N TRP A 128 3.78 4.32 -4.88
CA TRP A 128 2.76 5.30 -4.54
C TRP A 128 2.70 6.48 -5.51
N GLU A 129 3.01 6.21 -6.78
CA GLU A 129 3.00 7.21 -7.85
C GLU A 129 1.76 7.10 -8.72
N PHE A 130 1.23 8.24 -9.13
CA PHE A 130 0.02 8.36 -9.94
C PHE A 130 0.30 9.08 -11.24
N SER A 131 -0.24 8.55 -12.33
CA SER A 131 -0.39 9.31 -13.56
C SER A 131 -1.58 10.30 -13.45
N ASN A 132 -1.69 11.19 -14.41
CA ASN A 132 -2.83 12.12 -14.45
C ASN A 132 -4.19 11.42 -14.69
N VAL A 133 -4.18 10.16 -15.06
CA VAL A 133 -5.38 9.39 -15.42
C VAL A 133 -5.65 8.20 -14.50
N THR A 134 -4.76 7.87 -13.57
CA THR A 134 -4.90 6.70 -12.67
C THR A 134 -6.26 6.70 -11.98
N ASN A 135 -6.65 7.81 -11.33
CA ASN A 135 -7.93 7.88 -10.62
C ASN A 135 -9.14 7.63 -11.52
N GLU A 136 -9.11 8.15 -12.76
CA GLU A 136 -10.18 7.91 -13.74
C GLU A 136 -10.24 6.45 -14.14
N LEU A 137 -9.09 5.83 -14.40
CA LEU A 137 -8.99 4.42 -14.80
C LEU A 137 -9.45 3.47 -13.69
N LEU A 138 -9.18 3.79 -12.43
CA LEU A 138 -9.65 3.02 -11.27
C LEU A 138 -11.17 3.12 -11.14
N LEU A 139 -11.74 4.32 -11.28
CA LEU A 139 -13.19 4.54 -11.25
C LEU A 139 -13.90 3.81 -12.39
N GLU A 140 -13.37 3.88 -13.64
CA GLU A 140 -13.90 3.18 -14.80
C GLU A 140 -13.98 1.65 -14.58
N ARG A 141 -13.09 1.10 -13.75
CA ARG A 141 -12.99 -0.33 -13.43
C ARG A 141 -13.74 -0.73 -12.17
N GLY A 142 -14.39 0.22 -11.52
CA GLY A 142 -15.15 -0.02 -10.29
C GLY A 142 -14.28 -0.37 -9.08
N ILE A 143 -13.02 0.08 -9.07
CA ILE A 143 -12.17 0.05 -7.88
C ILE A 143 -12.78 1.01 -6.86
N LYS A 144 -12.91 0.54 -5.62
CA LYS A 144 -13.60 1.24 -4.55
C LYS A 144 -12.65 2.15 -3.77
N TYR A 145 -11.44 1.67 -3.53
CA TYR A 145 -10.46 2.39 -2.71
C TYR A 145 -9.04 2.26 -3.26
N ASP A 146 -8.26 3.25 -2.93
CA ASP A 146 -6.81 3.31 -3.11
C ASP A 146 -6.11 3.46 -1.77
N HIS A 147 -4.83 3.07 -1.70
CA HIS A 147 -3.96 3.26 -0.55
C HIS A 147 -2.58 3.71 -1.03
N SER A 148 -2.50 4.94 -1.57
CA SER A 148 -1.25 5.47 -2.13
C SER A 148 -1.05 6.97 -1.88
N LEU A 149 -2.11 7.74 -1.70
CA LEU A 149 -2.05 9.18 -1.52
C LEU A 149 -1.96 9.58 -0.04
N MET A 150 -1.41 10.76 0.23
CA MET A 150 -0.98 11.20 1.58
C MET A 150 -1.55 12.57 1.95
N HIS A 151 -2.80 12.86 1.59
CA HIS A 151 -3.44 14.14 1.91
C HIS A 151 -3.84 14.23 3.40
N ASP A 152 -4.19 13.10 4.00
CA ASP A 152 -4.42 12.92 5.45
C ASP A 152 -3.52 11.76 5.90
N ASP A 153 -3.40 11.50 7.18
CA ASP A 153 -2.61 10.39 7.72
C ASP A 153 -3.44 9.29 8.39
N PHE A 154 -4.54 9.64 9.09
CA PHE A 154 -5.32 8.69 9.87
C PHE A 154 -6.84 8.77 9.64
N THR A 155 -7.27 9.58 8.67
CA THR A 155 -8.69 9.70 8.28
C THR A 155 -8.84 9.44 6.79
N PRO A 156 -9.61 8.41 6.36
CA PRO A 156 -9.90 8.22 4.95
C PRO A 156 -10.63 9.43 4.35
N TYR A 157 -10.48 9.62 3.06
CA TYR A 157 -11.13 10.73 2.34
C TYR A 157 -11.53 10.33 0.92
N TYR A 158 -12.41 11.11 0.30
CA TYR A 158 -12.76 10.92 -1.10
C TYR A 158 -11.72 11.58 -2.00
N VAL A 159 -11.19 10.79 -2.95
CA VAL A 159 -10.18 11.26 -3.91
C VAL A 159 -10.77 12.27 -4.87
N ARG A 160 -9.99 13.30 -5.22
CA ARG A 160 -10.36 14.27 -6.25
C ARG A 160 -9.72 13.95 -7.58
N VAL A 161 -10.41 14.32 -8.64
CA VAL A 161 -9.85 14.37 -10.00
C VAL A 161 -9.82 15.80 -10.50
N GLY A 162 -8.80 16.13 -11.28
CA GLY A 162 -8.66 17.44 -11.90
C GLY A 162 -8.07 18.53 -10.98
N ASP A 163 -7.34 18.16 -9.95
CA ASP A 163 -6.47 19.09 -9.19
C ASP A 163 -5.42 19.69 -10.16
N LYS A 164 -5.18 20.99 -10.07
CA LYS A 164 -4.24 21.72 -10.94
C LYS A 164 -3.24 22.48 -10.11
N TRP A 165 -1.97 22.31 -10.45
CA TRP A 165 -0.86 23.06 -9.89
C TRP A 165 0.05 23.57 -11.00
N THR A 166 0.79 24.64 -10.73
CA THR A 166 1.69 25.24 -11.70
C THR A 166 3.13 25.01 -11.27
N LYS A 167 3.92 24.38 -12.15
CA LYS A 167 5.37 24.23 -11.93
C LYS A 167 6.05 25.60 -11.95
N ILE A 168 7.06 25.79 -11.09
CA ILE A 168 7.96 26.93 -11.16
C ILE A 168 8.76 26.83 -12.46
N ASP A 169 8.78 27.93 -13.22
CA ASP A 169 9.59 28.08 -14.43
C ASP A 169 10.36 29.40 -14.35
N TYR A 170 11.63 29.32 -13.97
CA TYR A 170 12.48 30.48 -13.79
C TYR A 170 12.80 31.24 -15.09
N SER A 171 12.46 30.68 -16.25
CA SER A 171 12.55 31.39 -17.55
C SER A 171 11.38 32.35 -17.77
N LYS A 172 10.33 32.27 -16.95
CA LYS A 172 9.10 33.08 -17.05
C LYS A 172 9.01 34.13 -15.94
N LYS A 173 8.08 35.07 -16.12
CA LYS A 173 7.76 36.02 -15.05
C LYS A 173 7.16 35.33 -13.85
N PRO A 174 7.52 35.71 -12.61
CA PRO A 174 6.95 35.11 -11.40
C PRO A 174 5.43 35.08 -11.36
N SER A 175 4.75 36.10 -11.89
CA SER A 175 3.28 36.16 -11.97
C SER A 175 2.63 35.01 -12.77
N GLU A 176 3.38 34.33 -13.64
CA GLU A 176 2.88 33.22 -14.45
C GLU A 176 2.88 31.87 -13.71
N TRP A 177 3.67 31.75 -12.62
CA TRP A 177 3.75 30.53 -11.83
C TRP A 177 3.42 30.73 -10.35
N MET A 178 3.31 31.95 -9.85
CA MET A 178 2.80 32.26 -8.51
C MET A 178 1.25 32.12 -8.49
N VAL A 179 0.79 30.89 -8.69
CA VAL A 179 -0.64 30.55 -8.73
C VAL A 179 -0.91 29.45 -7.69
N PRO A 180 -1.93 29.62 -6.82
CA PRO A 180 -2.26 28.61 -5.84
C PRO A 180 -2.80 27.34 -6.49
N LEU A 181 -2.70 26.21 -5.76
CA LEU A 181 -3.35 24.97 -6.13
C LEU A 181 -4.86 25.18 -6.33
N GLN A 182 -5.37 24.69 -7.44
CA GLN A 182 -6.81 24.63 -7.71
C GLN A 182 -7.30 23.22 -7.47
N ARG A 183 -8.19 23.05 -6.50
CA ARG A 183 -8.77 21.76 -6.16
C ARG A 183 -9.79 21.34 -7.22
N GLY A 184 -9.71 20.08 -7.64
CA GLY A 184 -10.66 19.42 -8.52
C GLY A 184 -11.94 18.98 -7.81
N LYS A 185 -12.59 17.98 -8.36
CA LYS A 185 -13.87 17.46 -7.84
C LYS A 185 -13.67 16.13 -7.12
N GLU A 186 -14.31 15.96 -5.97
CA GLU A 186 -14.39 14.69 -5.27
C GLU A 186 -15.11 13.65 -6.09
N THR A 187 -14.62 12.43 -6.02
CA THR A 187 -15.15 11.24 -6.69
C THR A 187 -15.71 10.24 -5.67
N ASP A 188 -16.16 9.08 -6.13
CA ASP A 188 -16.59 7.99 -5.24
C ASP A 188 -15.41 7.06 -4.85
N LEU A 189 -14.18 7.31 -5.35
CA LEU A 189 -12.97 6.58 -4.95
C LEU A 189 -12.55 7.03 -3.54
N ILE A 190 -12.35 6.09 -2.66
CA ILE A 190 -11.92 6.34 -1.27
C ILE A 190 -10.41 6.18 -1.19
N GLU A 191 -9.74 7.13 -0.59
CA GLU A 191 -8.35 7.00 -0.16
C GLU A 191 -8.30 6.48 1.27
N ILE A 192 -7.57 5.40 1.48
CA ILE A 192 -7.08 4.99 2.80
C ILE A 192 -5.67 5.54 2.89
N PRO A 193 -5.40 6.57 3.73
CA PRO A 193 -4.15 7.29 3.65
C PRO A 193 -2.92 6.39 3.71
N ALA A 194 -1.99 6.59 2.78
CA ALA A 194 -0.65 6.01 2.84
C ALA A 194 0.29 6.93 3.62
N SER A 195 1.42 6.40 4.08
CA SER A 195 2.43 7.21 4.74
C SER A 195 3.82 6.58 4.64
N TRP A 196 4.79 7.31 4.07
CA TRP A 196 6.19 6.89 4.06
C TRP A 196 6.77 6.66 5.47
N TYR A 197 6.12 7.19 6.52
CA TYR A 197 6.51 6.97 7.92
C TYR A 197 5.92 5.68 8.51
N LEU A 198 5.00 5.01 7.79
CA LEU A 198 4.38 3.73 8.15
C LEU A 198 4.63 2.66 7.07
N ASP A 199 5.79 2.74 6.42
CA ASP A 199 6.27 1.80 5.41
C ASP A 199 7.61 1.19 5.87
N ASP A 200 7.75 -0.12 5.73
CA ASP A 200 8.96 -0.84 6.15
C ASP A 200 10.09 -0.76 5.11
N LEU A 201 9.78 -0.47 3.85
CA LEU A 201 10.74 -0.54 2.75
C LEU A 201 11.79 0.58 2.80
N PRO A 202 11.44 1.88 2.89
CA PRO A 202 12.42 2.95 2.84
C PRO A 202 13.52 2.84 3.91
N PRO A 203 13.20 2.54 5.18
CA PRO A 203 14.22 2.45 6.22
C PRO A 203 14.98 1.12 6.25
N MET A 204 14.38 0.02 5.82
CA MET A 204 14.89 -1.32 6.11
C MET A 204 15.26 -2.15 4.88
N MET A 205 15.03 -1.67 3.66
CA MET A 205 15.45 -2.34 2.44
C MET A 205 16.65 -1.65 1.79
N PHE A 206 17.77 -2.38 1.68
CA PHE A 206 18.94 -1.90 0.95
C PHE A 206 18.75 -2.08 -0.56
N MET A 207 18.81 -0.99 -1.30
CA MET A 207 18.79 -0.98 -2.77
C MET A 207 20.05 -0.27 -3.30
N LYS A 208 20.86 -0.98 -4.09
CA LYS A 208 22.16 -0.49 -4.58
C LYS A 208 22.03 0.78 -5.44
N LYS A 209 20.94 0.89 -6.21
CA LYS A 209 20.71 2.00 -7.14
C LYS A 209 19.81 3.12 -6.56
N ALA A 210 19.24 2.95 -5.36
CA ALA A 210 18.38 3.94 -4.74
C ALA A 210 19.11 4.64 -3.58
N PRO A 211 19.57 5.90 -3.74
CA PRO A 211 20.43 6.57 -2.76
C PRO A 211 19.77 6.84 -1.41
N ASN A 212 18.44 6.82 -1.35
CA ASN A 212 17.67 7.04 -0.12
C ASN A 212 17.28 5.76 0.62
N SER A 213 17.61 4.59 0.08
CA SER A 213 17.27 3.30 0.68
C SER A 213 18.50 2.71 1.36
N HIS A 214 18.70 3.03 2.62
CA HIS A 214 19.90 2.65 3.37
C HIS A 214 19.85 1.21 3.88
N GLY A 215 18.67 0.68 4.18
CA GLY A 215 18.45 -0.73 4.49
C GLY A 215 19.02 -1.27 5.79
N PHE A 216 19.66 -0.44 6.60
CA PHE A 216 20.37 -0.86 7.80
C PHE A 216 19.88 -0.18 9.08
N VAL A 217 18.65 0.35 9.05
CA VAL A 217 18.02 0.92 10.25
C VAL A 217 17.63 -0.23 11.19
N ASN A 218 17.90 -0.04 12.48
CA ASN A 218 17.51 -1.02 13.49
C ASN A 218 15.97 -1.13 13.56
N PRO A 219 15.38 -2.32 13.39
CA PRO A 219 13.92 -2.49 13.47
C PRO A 219 13.29 -2.00 14.78
N ARG A 220 14.05 -1.92 15.88
CA ARG A 220 13.53 -1.38 17.15
C ARG A 220 13.28 0.12 17.10
N ASP A 221 14.04 0.86 16.32
CA ASP A 221 13.84 2.31 16.15
C ASP A 221 12.59 2.56 15.30
N ILE A 222 12.36 1.74 14.28
CA ILE A 222 11.13 1.77 13.47
C ILE A 222 9.92 1.33 14.29
N GLU A 223 10.04 0.26 15.11
CA GLU A 223 8.99 -0.14 16.04
C GLU A 223 8.59 1.01 16.97
N GLN A 224 9.57 1.70 17.55
CA GLN A 224 9.28 2.81 18.45
C GLN A 224 8.57 3.96 17.71
N MET A 225 9.02 4.32 16.51
CA MET A 225 8.37 5.35 15.70
C MET A 225 6.91 4.99 15.37
N TRP A 226 6.64 3.73 14.99
CA TRP A 226 5.28 3.28 14.68
C TRP A 226 4.39 3.20 15.93
N ARG A 227 4.96 2.79 17.07
CA ARG A 227 4.24 2.79 18.36
C ARG A 227 3.90 4.20 18.83
N ASP A 228 4.82 5.16 18.70
CA ASP A 228 4.57 6.54 19.08
C ASP A 228 3.44 7.15 18.24
N GLN A 229 3.40 6.86 16.92
CA GLN A 229 2.30 7.28 16.06
C GLN A 229 0.97 6.62 16.48
N PHE A 230 0.98 5.29 16.71
CA PHE A 230 -0.21 4.58 17.18
C PHE A 230 -0.71 5.10 18.52
N ASP A 231 0.17 5.29 19.49
CA ASP A 231 -0.18 5.76 20.83
C ASP A 231 -0.72 7.20 20.78
N TRP A 232 -0.20 8.05 19.90
CA TRP A 232 -0.72 9.39 19.64
C TRP A 232 -2.14 9.31 19.06
N VAL A 233 -2.34 8.53 17.99
CA VAL A 233 -3.66 8.32 17.37
C VAL A 233 -4.66 7.80 18.39
N TYR A 234 -4.28 6.78 19.14
CA TYR A 234 -5.15 6.20 20.16
C TYR A 234 -5.51 7.20 21.26
N ARG A 235 -4.60 8.10 21.64
CA ARG A 235 -4.86 9.14 22.64
C ARG A 235 -5.78 10.24 22.11
N GLU A 236 -5.51 10.75 20.93
CA GLU A 236 -6.11 12.00 20.42
C GLU A 236 -7.40 11.79 19.61
N MET A 237 -7.60 10.60 19.01
CA MET A 237 -8.70 10.37 18.07
C MET A 237 -9.71 9.36 18.62
N ASP A 238 -11.01 9.65 18.50
CA ASP A 238 -12.07 8.69 18.83
C ASP A 238 -12.34 7.70 17.71
N TYR A 239 -12.17 8.12 16.47
CA TYR A 239 -12.22 7.28 15.27
C TYR A 239 -11.01 7.59 14.41
N ALA A 240 -10.30 6.55 13.99
CA ALA A 240 -9.17 6.65 13.07
C ALA A 240 -8.93 5.33 12.35
N VAL A 241 -8.19 5.40 11.23
CA VAL A 241 -7.55 4.26 10.60
C VAL A 241 -6.05 4.28 10.90
N PHE A 242 -5.45 3.11 11.02
CA PHE A 242 -4.00 2.99 11.22
C PHE A 242 -3.45 1.95 10.23
N PRO A 243 -3.25 2.35 8.97
CA PRO A 243 -2.73 1.48 7.94
C PRO A 243 -1.19 1.48 7.96
N ILE A 244 -0.61 0.29 7.89
CA ILE A 244 0.84 0.10 7.79
C ILE A 244 1.13 -0.69 6.53
N THR A 245 2.08 -0.23 5.72
CA THR A 245 2.54 -0.96 4.54
C THR A 245 3.79 -1.76 4.87
N ILE A 246 3.78 -3.03 4.50
CA ILE A 246 4.91 -3.95 4.72
C ILE A 246 5.16 -4.80 3.47
N HIS A 247 6.41 -5.16 3.27
CA HIS A 247 6.85 -5.93 2.11
C HIS A 247 7.47 -7.26 2.56
N PRO A 248 7.11 -8.42 1.99
CA PRO A 248 7.75 -9.71 2.34
C PRO A 248 9.26 -9.71 2.17
N ASP A 249 9.79 -8.86 1.30
CA ASP A 249 11.22 -8.58 1.09
C ASP A 249 11.92 -8.14 2.38
N VAL A 250 11.23 -7.35 3.20
CA VAL A 250 11.68 -6.75 4.45
C VAL A 250 11.02 -7.44 5.65
N ALA A 251 9.69 -7.39 5.72
CA ALA A 251 8.91 -7.90 6.84
C ALA A 251 9.04 -9.42 7.04
N GLY A 252 9.39 -10.17 5.99
CA GLY A 252 9.72 -11.59 6.06
C GLY A 252 11.06 -11.92 6.74
N ARG A 253 11.87 -10.91 7.08
CA ARG A 253 13.16 -11.12 7.78
C ARG A 253 12.94 -11.31 9.28
N PRO A 254 13.71 -12.22 9.94
CA PRO A 254 13.47 -12.58 11.34
C PRO A 254 13.43 -11.39 12.31
N GLN A 255 14.33 -10.41 12.14
CA GLN A 255 14.40 -9.23 13.00
C GLN A 255 13.16 -8.32 12.85
N VAL A 256 12.57 -8.25 11.65
CA VAL A 256 11.37 -7.47 11.37
C VAL A 256 10.12 -8.24 11.83
N LEU A 257 10.06 -9.55 11.61
CA LEU A 257 8.99 -10.39 12.18
C LEU A 257 8.89 -10.24 13.70
N MET A 258 10.04 -10.26 14.40
CA MET A 258 10.05 -10.01 15.86
C MET A 258 9.61 -8.61 16.26
N MET A 259 9.88 -7.60 15.42
CA MET A 259 9.37 -6.24 15.58
C MET A 259 7.84 -6.24 15.46
N LEU A 260 7.30 -6.81 14.38
CA LEU A 260 5.85 -6.90 14.13
C LEU A 260 5.13 -7.67 15.23
N GLU A 261 5.68 -8.79 15.74
CA GLU A 261 5.10 -9.50 16.90
C GLU A 261 4.91 -8.60 18.11
N ARG A 262 5.91 -7.77 18.43
CA ARG A 262 5.81 -6.85 19.57
C ARG A 262 4.84 -5.70 19.31
N LEU A 263 4.80 -5.19 18.09
CA LEU A 263 3.87 -4.14 17.68
C LEU A 263 2.42 -4.64 17.75
N TYR A 264 2.12 -5.82 17.20
CA TYR A 264 0.77 -6.41 17.24
C TYR A 264 0.34 -6.66 18.70
N ALA A 265 1.24 -7.24 19.52
CA ALA A 265 0.98 -7.45 20.93
C ALA A 265 0.79 -6.14 21.73
N HIS A 266 1.33 -5.02 21.25
CA HIS A 266 1.06 -3.71 21.82
C HIS A 266 -0.33 -3.22 21.41
N MET A 267 -0.62 -3.19 20.12
CA MET A 267 -1.86 -2.62 19.58
C MET A 267 -3.11 -3.36 20.07
N ILE A 268 -3.09 -4.69 20.10
CA ILE A 268 -4.25 -5.52 20.48
C ILE A 268 -4.71 -5.33 21.94
N LYS A 269 -3.87 -4.77 22.80
CA LYS A 269 -4.22 -4.49 24.20
C LYS A 269 -5.13 -3.29 24.39
N HIS A 270 -5.30 -2.47 23.36
CA HIS A 270 -6.03 -1.22 23.44
C HIS A 270 -7.53 -1.45 23.14
N PRO A 271 -8.44 -1.15 24.07
CA PRO A 271 -9.88 -1.30 23.84
C PRO A 271 -10.34 -0.48 22.63
N GLY A 272 -11.15 -1.08 21.75
CA GLY A 272 -11.66 -0.42 20.53
C GLY A 272 -10.73 -0.51 19.32
N VAL A 273 -9.55 -1.10 19.47
CA VAL A 273 -8.69 -1.44 18.32
C VAL A 273 -9.21 -2.70 17.65
N LYS A 274 -9.29 -2.66 16.31
CA LYS A 274 -9.70 -3.78 15.47
C LYS A 274 -8.72 -3.95 14.32
N PHE A 275 -8.30 -5.19 14.09
CA PHE A 275 -7.56 -5.52 12.86
C PHE A 275 -8.57 -5.91 11.78
N VAL A 276 -8.52 -5.23 10.64
CA VAL A 276 -9.49 -5.34 9.56
C VAL A 276 -8.78 -5.30 8.20
N THR A 277 -9.47 -5.70 7.14
CA THR A 277 -8.99 -5.48 5.77
C THR A 277 -9.20 -4.01 5.35
N MET A 278 -8.50 -3.58 4.32
CA MET A 278 -8.68 -2.22 3.79
C MET A 278 -10.06 -2.04 3.13
N ASN A 279 -10.62 -3.10 2.54
CA ASN A 279 -12.01 -3.04 2.05
C ASN A 279 -13.01 -2.79 3.18
N GLU A 280 -12.81 -3.39 4.36
CA GLU A 280 -13.65 -3.13 5.54
C GLU A 280 -13.51 -1.68 6.04
N ILE A 281 -12.30 -1.11 5.97
CA ILE A 281 -12.09 0.32 6.25
C ILE A 281 -12.88 1.18 5.26
N ALA A 282 -12.76 0.90 3.96
CA ALA A 282 -13.46 1.66 2.92
C ALA A 282 -15.00 1.57 3.08
N ASP A 283 -15.53 0.39 3.39
CA ASP A 283 -16.96 0.19 3.65
C ASP A 283 -17.45 0.94 4.89
N ASP A 284 -16.67 0.88 5.98
CA ASP A 284 -16.99 1.60 7.22
C ASP A 284 -16.97 3.12 7.00
N PHE A 285 -15.94 3.63 6.31
CA PHE A 285 -15.85 5.06 5.98
C PHE A 285 -17.01 5.52 5.11
N ALA A 286 -17.32 4.82 4.02
CA ALA A 286 -18.44 5.18 3.13
C ALA A 286 -19.78 5.21 3.86
N LYS A 287 -19.98 4.32 4.82
CA LYS A 287 -21.20 4.26 5.64
C LYS A 287 -21.28 5.42 6.64
N ARG A 288 -20.16 5.76 7.29
CA ARG A 288 -20.11 6.85 8.30
C ARG A 288 -20.15 8.23 7.68
N PHE A 289 -19.46 8.40 6.58
CA PHE A 289 -19.25 9.69 5.92
C PHE A 289 -19.66 9.62 4.44
N PRO A 290 -20.95 9.37 4.15
CA PRO A 290 -21.41 9.26 2.76
C PRO A 290 -21.14 10.57 2.02
N ARG A 291 -20.57 10.48 0.81
CA ARG A 291 -20.30 11.64 -0.03
C ARG A 291 -21.61 12.37 -0.34
N LYS A 292 -21.62 13.67 -0.11
CA LYS A 292 -22.74 14.52 -0.52
C LYS A 292 -22.71 14.66 -2.04
N LYS A 293 -23.76 14.19 -2.70
CA LYS A 293 -23.93 14.33 -4.16
C LYS A 293 -24.26 15.76 -4.54
#